data_9e436b562f5b68b9013917effb1621ef
#
_entry.id   9e436b562f5b68b9013917effb1621ef
#
_cell.length_a   1.000
_cell.length_b   1.000
_cell.length_c   1.000
_cell.angle_alpha   90.00
_cell.angle_beta   90.00
_cell.angle_gamma   90.00
#
_symmetry.space_group_name_H-M   'P 1'
#
loop_
_entity.id
_entity.type
_entity.pdbx_description
1 polymer ?
#
loop_
_entity_poly.entity_id
_entity_poly.type
_entity_poly.pdbx_seq_one_letter_code
_entity_poly.pdbx_strand_id
1 'polypeptide(L)'
;TYDYYQNNIKPKPQEVGKTEDGQTIWRCRICGYEYVGKELPDNFICPLCKHPASDFEKVVKKTEVKEMAENKYAGTQTEKNLHEAFAGESQARNKYTYFASVAKKEGYEQMSALFLKTADNEKEHAKMWFKELAGIGDTKENLAAAAEGENYEWTDMYDGFAKTAEEEGFHELAAKFRAVGEIEKHHEERYRALLKNIET
;
A
#
# COMPACT_ATOMS: atom_id res chain seq x y z
N THR A 1 9.50 -15.05 10.71
CA THR A 1 8.49 -14.05 10.75
C THR A 1 9.13 -12.67 10.84
N TYR A 2 9.38 -12.01 11.94
CA TYR A 2 10.05 -10.68 11.99
C TYR A 2 11.49 -10.74 11.44
N ASP A 3 12.25 -11.78 11.78
CA ASP A 3 13.62 -12.00 11.31
C ASP A 3 13.72 -12.32 9.81
N TYR A 4 12.67 -12.90 9.20
CA TYR A 4 12.63 -13.15 7.76
C TYR A 4 12.62 -11.84 6.95
N TYR A 5 11.90 -10.81 7.39
CA TYR A 5 11.86 -9.52 6.73
C TYR A 5 13.13 -8.71 6.89
N GLN A 6 13.81 -8.81 8.04
CA GLN A 6 15.08 -8.11 8.28
C GLN A 6 16.23 -8.66 7.41
N ASN A 7 16.24 -9.97 7.14
CA ASN A 7 17.37 -10.62 6.46
C ASN A 7 17.20 -10.76 4.94
N ASN A 8 16.01 -10.47 4.38
CA ASN A 8 15.74 -10.58 2.94
C ASN A 8 15.44 -9.23 2.25
N ILE A 9 15.65 -8.12 2.92
CA ILE A 9 15.64 -6.82 2.27
C ILE A 9 16.90 -6.76 1.39
N LYS A 10 16.70 -6.81 0.07
CA LYS A 10 17.77 -6.49 -0.89
C LYS A 10 18.42 -5.18 -0.47
N PRO A 11 19.76 -5.03 -0.58
CA PRO A 11 20.41 -3.77 -0.27
C PRO A 11 19.65 -2.67 -0.97
N LYS A 12 19.22 -1.67 -0.19
CA LYS A 12 18.52 -0.47 -0.71
C LYS A 12 19.34 0.03 -1.91
N PRO A 13 18.69 0.37 -3.04
CA PRO A 13 19.33 1.25 -4.02
C PRO A 13 19.86 2.43 -3.21
N GLN A 14 21.15 2.75 -3.36
CA GLN A 14 21.74 3.88 -2.66
C GLN A 14 20.83 5.08 -2.84
N GLU A 15 20.46 5.71 -1.73
CA GLU A 15 19.52 6.82 -1.66
C GLU A 15 19.83 7.84 -2.76
N VAL A 16 18.91 7.98 -3.70
CA VAL A 16 18.91 9.13 -4.60
C VAL A 16 18.50 10.30 -3.73
N GLY A 17 19.45 11.13 -3.35
CA GLY A 17 19.24 12.28 -2.48
C GLY A 17 18.03 13.09 -2.96
N LYS A 18 17.16 13.47 -2.02
CA LYS A 18 16.04 14.37 -2.25
C LYS A 18 16.58 15.62 -2.94
N THR A 19 16.09 15.90 -4.14
CA THR A 19 16.34 17.17 -4.81
C THR A 19 15.42 18.22 -4.20
N GLU A 20 15.88 18.94 -3.20
CA GLU A 20 15.29 20.23 -2.90
C GLU A 20 15.71 21.21 -3.99
N ASP A 21 14.70 21.86 -4.59
CA ASP A 21 14.77 23.00 -5.50
C ASP A 21 15.89 23.03 -6.58
N GLY A 22 15.49 22.74 -7.79
CA GLY A 22 16.22 23.17 -9.00
C GLY A 22 17.44 22.33 -9.37
N GLN A 23 17.65 21.17 -8.79
CA GLN A 23 18.72 20.28 -9.20
C GLN A 23 18.32 19.45 -10.43
N THR A 24 19.27 19.27 -11.34
CA THR A 24 19.11 18.48 -12.55
C THR A 24 19.62 17.05 -12.30
N ILE A 25 18.87 16.06 -12.79
CA ILE A 25 19.34 14.67 -12.81
C ILE A 25 19.94 14.41 -14.19
N TRP A 26 21.15 13.88 -14.21
CA TRP A 26 21.87 13.47 -15.39
C TRP A 26 21.98 11.95 -15.42
N ARG A 27 21.43 11.28 -16.40
CA ARG A 27 21.43 9.82 -16.51
C ARG A 27 22.43 9.37 -17.58
N CYS A 28 23.31 8.44 -17.20
CA CYS A 28 24.18 7.75 -18.16
C CYS A 28 23.35 6.89 -19.12
N ARG A 29 23.41 7.14 -20.41
CA ARG A 29 22.69 6.40 -21.45
C ARG A 29 23.15 4.95 -21.60
N ILE A 30 24.33 4.62 -21.07
CA ILE A 30 24.94 3.30 -21.21
C ILE A 30 24.51 2.35 -20.08
N CYS A 31 24.56 2.81 -18.81
CA CYS A 31 24.33 1.94 -17.64
C CYS A 31 23.18 2.41 -16.73
N GLY A 32 22.55 3.55 -17.02
CA GLY A 32 21.46 4.09 -16.22
C GLY A 32 21.87 4.78 -14.91
N TYR A 33 23.19 4.92 -14.62
CA TYR A 33 23.65 5.65 -13.44
C TYR A 33 23.15 7.09 -13.44
N GLU A 34 22.63 7.57 -12.31
CA GLU A 34 22.14 8.93 -12.15
C GLU A 34 23.08 9.79 -11.31
N TYR A 35 23.48 10.92 -11.85
CA TYR A 35 24.21 12.00 -11.17
C TYR A 35 23.24 13.14 -10.89
N VAL A 36 23.26 13.67 -9.67
CA VAL A 36 22.39 14.77 -9.24
C VAL A 36 23.26 16.01 -8.97
N GLY A 37 22.95 17.11 -9.66
CA GLY A 37 23.69 18.36 -9.49
C GLY A 37 23.09 19.47 -10.36
N LYS A 38 23.52 20.73 -10.11
CA LYS A 38 23.09 21.84 -10.96
C LYS A 38 23.60 21.70 -12.38
N GLU A 39 24.82 21.22 -12.53
CA GLU A 39 25.50 20.97 -13.81
C GLU A 39 26.27 19.67 -13.72
N LEU A 40 26.43 18.96 -14.86
CA LEU A 40 27.30 17.81 -14.95
C LEU A 40 28.72 18.34 -15.28
N PRO A 41 29.76 18.04 -14.48
CA PRO A 41 31.11 18.48 -14.79
C PRO A 41 31.61 17.91 -16.15
N ASP A 42 32.27 18.72 -16.97
CA ASP A 42 32.77 18.30 -18.29
C ASP A 42 33.72 17.09 -18.23
N ASN A 43 34.46 16.96 -17.13
CA ASN A 43 35.37 15.86 -16.88
C ASN A 43 34.76 14.70 -16.08
N PHE A 44 33.43 14.67 -15.92
CA PHE A 44 32.76 13.62 -15.18
C PHE A 44 32.89 12.27 -15.90
N ILE A 45 33.28 11.26 -15.14
CA ILE A 45 33.37 9.87 -15.60
C ILE A 45 32.37 9.04 -14.80
N CYS A 46 31.52 8.30 -15.50
CA CYS A 46 30.57 7.41 -14.86
C CYS A 46 31.25 6.44 -13.90
N PRO A 47 30.88 6.42 -12.60
CA PRO A 47 31.55 5.52 -11.64
C PRO A 47 31.30 4.04 -11.91
N LEU A 48 30.19 3.69 -12.60
CA LEU A 48 29.82 2.32 -12.91
C LEU A 48 30.46 1.81 -14.21
N CYS A 49 30.23 2.52 -15.34
CA CYS A 49 30.64 2.02 -16.65
C CYS A 49 31.84 2.76 -17.27
N LYS A 50 32.41 3.76 -16.55
CA LYS A 50 33.56 4.56 -16.95
C LYS A 50 33.38 5.40 -18.23
N HIS A 51 32.15 5.62 -18.69
CA HIS A 51 31.86 6.48 -19.84
C HIS A 51 31.94 7.96 -19.46
N PRO A 52 32.30 8.85 -20.40
CA PRO A 52 32.45 10.28 -20.16
C PRO A 52 31.11 11.03 -20.01
N ALA A 53 31.18 12.29 -19.59
CA ALA A 53 30.02 13.17 -19.43
C ALA A 53 29.15 13.31 -20.71
N SER A 54 29.76 13.20 -21.90
CA SER A 54 29.04 13.24 -23.17
C SER A 54 28.00 12.13 -23.36
N ASP A 55 28.11 11.05 -22.59
CA ASP A 55 27.16 9.93 -22.61
C ASP A 55 26.05 10.07 -21.58
N PHE A 56 25.94 11.24 -20.95
CA PHE A 56 24.86 11.57 -20.04
C PHE A 56 23.79 12.42 -20.71
N GLU A 57 22.56 12.15 -20.40
CA GLU A 57 21.41 12.95 -20.79
C GLU A 57 20.77 13.64 -19.60
N LYS A 58 20.26 14.85 -19.83
CA LYS A 58 19.53 15.60 -18.81
C LYS A 58 18.13 15.02 -18.63
N VAL A 59 17.84 14.45 -17.48
CA VAL A 59 16.52 13.95 -17.12
C VAL A 59 15.80 15.03 -16.32
N VAL A 60 14.88 15.71 -16.96
CA VAL A 60 13.95 16.61 -16.26
C VAL A 60 12.87 15.70 -15.67
N LYS A 61 12.98 15.30 -14.40
CA LYS A 61 11.80 14.83 -13.70
C LYS A 61 10.89 16.06 -13.58
N LYS A 62 9.87 16.17 -14.43
CA LYS A 62 8.69 16.93 -14.05
C LYS A 62 8.20 16.28 -12.75
N THR A 63 8.36 16.95 -11.64
CA THR A 63 7.48 16.76 -10.50
C THR A 63 6.11 17.17 -11.03
N GLU A 64 5.41 16.22 -11.63
CA GLU A 64 3.97 16.28 -11.63
C GLU A 64 3.64 16.21 -10.13
N VAL A 65 3.32 17.36 -9.55
CA VAL A 65 2.46 17.40 -8.37
C VAL A 65 1.19 16.74 -8.88
N LYS A 66 1.11 15.43 -8.67
CA LYS A 66 -0.10 14.67 -8.93
C LYS A 66 -1.07 15.21 -7.90
N GLU A 67 -1.90 16.17 -8.32
CA GLU A 67 -3.06 16.53 -7.53
C GLU A 67 -3.71 15.21 -7.12
N MET A 68 -3.88 15.01 -5.81
CA MET A 68 -4.59 13.84 -5.30
C MET A 68 -5.87 13.73 -6.14
N ALA A 69 -6.10 12.56 -6.72
CA ALA A 69 -7.28 12.36 -7.54
C ALA A 69 -8.50 12.67 -6.67
N GLU A 70 -9.16 13.79 -6.92
CA GLU A 70 -10.37 14.14 -6.19
C GLU A 70 -11.42 13.09 -6.48
N ASN A 71 -12.13 12.67 -5.44
CA ASN A 71 -13.30 11.82 -5.59
C ASN A 71 -14.41 12.63 -6.29
N LYS A 72 -14.47 12.53 -7.62
CA LYS A 72 -15.45 13.25 -8.47
C LYS A 72 -16.90 12.91 -8.14
N TYR A 73 -17.15 11.90 -7.31
CA TYR A 73 -18.50 11.47 -6.89
C TYR A 73 -18.88 11.98 -5.50
N ALA A 74 -18.03 12.79 -4.85
CA ALA A 74 -18.22 13.23 -3.47
C ALA A 74 -19.62 13.79 -3.22
N GLY A 75 -20.28 13.31 -2.16
CA GLY A 75 -21.62 13.71 -1.75
C GLY A 75 -22.79 13.15 -2.58
N THR A 76 -22.52 12.32 -3.59
CA THR A 76 -23.57 11.75 -4.47
C THR A 76 -24.07 10.38 -4.00
N GLN A 77 -25.22 9.94 -4.53
CA GLN A 77 -25.67 8.55 -4.35
C GLN A 77 -24.72 7.56 -5.04
N THR A 78 -24.05 7.96 -6.14
CA THR A 78 -23.07 7.13 -6.83
C THR A 78 -21.86 6.83 -5.95
N GLU A 79 -21.38 7.77 -5.15
CA GLU A 79 -20.34 7.53 -4.16
C GLU A 79 -20.74 6.45 -3.16
N LYS A 80 -21.97 6.55 -2.60
CA LYS A 80 -22.49 5.52 -1.69
C LYS A 80 -22.56 4.15 -2.35
N ASN A 81 -23.02 4.09 -3.60
CA ASN A 81 -23.06 2.85 -4.37
C ASN A 81 -21.65 2.26 -4.60
N LEU A 82 -20.64 3.10 -4.86
CA LEU A 82 -19.25 2.67 -5.02
C LEU A 82 -18.67 2.11 -3.71
N HIS A 83 -18.97 2.74 -2.57
CA HIS A 83 -18.57 2.20 -1.27
C HIS A 83 -19.24 0.86 -0.97
N GLU A 84 -20.54 0.73 -1.25
CA GLU A 84 -21.27 -0.52 -1.08
C GLU A 84 -20.74 -1.63 -2.00
N ALA A 85 -20.48 -1.31 -3.26
CA ALA A 85 -19.88 -2.25 -4.21
C ALA A 85 -18.47 -2.70 -3.76
N PHE A 86 -17.61 -1.76 -3.37
CA PHE A 86 -16.28 -2.08 -2.83
C PHE A 86 -16.35 -2.98 -1.60
N ALA A 87 -17.24 -2.69 -0.65
CA ALA A 87 -17.45 -3.49 0.54
C ALA A 87 -17.98 -4.90 0.19
N GLY A 88 -18.95 -5.01 -0.70
CA GLY A 88 -19.54 -6.27 -1.16
C GLY A 88 -18.50 -7.19 -1.80
N GLU A 89 -17.76 -6.68 -2.76
CA GLU A 89 -16.71 -7.45 -3.46
C GLU A 89 -15.56 -7.86 -2.53
N SER A 90 -15.15 -6.97 -1.61
CA SER A 90 -14.12 -7.27 -0.62
C SER A 90 -14.55 -8.40 0.32
N GLN A 91 -15.81 -8.40 0.76
CA GLN A 91 -16.37 -9.48 1.57
C GLN A 91 -16.50 -10.79 0.76
N ALA A 92 -16.97 -10.73 -0.49
CA ALA A 92 -17.10 -11.89 -1.37
C ALA A 92 -15.74 -12.57 -1.58
N ARG A 93 -14.70 -11.78 -1.90
CA ARG A 93 -13.32 -12.27 -2.01
C ARG A 93 -12.90 -13.09 -0.79
N ASN A 94 -13.08 -12.54 0.42
CA ASN A 94 -12.67 -13.23 1.64
C ASN A 94 -13.52 -14.49 1.88
N LYS A 95 -14.85 -14.40 1.74
CA LYS A 95 -15.77 -15.55 1.90
C LYS A 95 -15.40 -16.70 0.97
N TYR A 96 -15.13 -16.41 -0.31
CA TYR A 96 -14.77 -17.47 -1.28
C TYR A 96 -13.43 -18.12 -0.98
N THR A 97 -12.46 -17.38 -0.44
CA THR A 97 -11.20 -17.97 0.04
C THR A 97 -11.45 -18.93 1.22
N TYR A 98 -12.36 -18.60 2.11
CA TYR A 98 -12.74 -19.49 3.23
C TYR A 98 -13.50 -20.72 2.73
N PHE A 99 -14.43 -20.56 1.79
CA PHE A 99 -15.16 -21.67 1.19
C PHE A 99 -14.25 -22.60 0.41
N ALA A 100 -13.26 -22.07 -0.31
CA ALA A 100 -12.23 -22.86 -0.97
C ALA A 100 -11.45 -23.74 0.01
N SER A 101 -11.11 -23.19 1.17
CA SER A 101 -10.41 -23.95 2.22
C SER A 101 -11.24 -25.12 2.75
N VAL A 102 -12.55 -24.92 2.92
CA VAL A 102 -13.48 -25.99 3.33
C VAL A 102 -13.58 -27.06 2.24
N ALA A 103 -13.88 -26.65 1.00
CA ALA A 103 -14.00 -27.57 -0.14
C ALA A 103 -12.74 -28.45 -0.31
N LYS A 104 -11.55 -27.84 -0.13
CA LYS A 104 -10.28 -28.57 -0.20
C LYS A 104 -10.16 -29.63 0.91
N LYS A 105 -10.52 -29.29 2.15
CA LYS A 105 -10.49 -30.23 3.28
C LYS A 105 -11.47 -31.40 3.10
N GLU A 106 -12.58 -31.15 2.41
CA GLU A 106 -13.59 -32.16 2.09
C GLU A 106 -13.26 -33.00 0.82
N GLY A 107 -12.14 -32.69 0.14
CA GLY A 107 -11.67 -33.40 -1.06
C GLY A 107 -12.27 -32.90 -2.37
N TYR A 108 -13.01 -31.78 -2.37
CA TYR A 108 -13.60 -31.18 -3.57
C TYR A 108 -12.63 -30.21 -4.26
N GLU A 109 -11.53 -30.73 -4.79
CA GLU A 109 -10.44 -29.91 -5.37
C GLU A 109 -10.92 -28.97 -6.50
N GLN A 110 -11.82 -29.46 -7.37
CA GLN A 110 -12.36 -28.63 -8.46
C GLN A 110 -13.20 -27.48 -7.95
N MET A 111 -14.00 -27.67 -6.91
CA MET A 111 -14.82 -26.64 -6.29
C MET A 111 -13.93 -25.63 -5.57
N SER A 112 -12.91 -26.11 -4.87
CA SER A 112 -11.91 -25.24 -4.23
C SER A 112 -11.23 -24.32 -5.25
N ALA A 113 -10.77 -24.89 -6.38
CA ALA A 113 -10.15 -24.11 -7.45
C ALA A 113 -11.10 -23.06 -8.06
N LEU A 114 -12.38 -23.40 -8.22
CA LEU A 114 -13.39 -22.47 -8.73
C LEU A 114 -13.60 -21.30 -7.76
N PHE A 115 -13.73 -21.58 -6.45
CA PHE A 115 -13.85 -20.53 -5.43
C PHE A 115 -12.64 -19.60 -5.42
N LEU A 116 -11.41 -20.13 -5.49
CA LEU A 116 -10.20 -19.30 -5.54
C LEU A 116 -10.15 -18.41 -6.79
N LYS A 117 -10.50 -18.96 -7.95
CA LYS A 117 -10.57 -18.18 -9.19
C LYS A 117 -11.60 -17.07 -9.11
N THR A 118 -12.76 -17.34 -8.52
CA THR A 118 -13.79 -16.32 -8.32
C THR A 118 -13.30 -15.26 -7.31
N ALA A 119 -12.68 -15.66 -6.20
CA ALA A 119 -12.11 -14.72 -5.24
C ALA A 119 -11.08 -13.75 -5.87
N ASP A 120 -10.28 -14.22 -6.83
CA ASP A 120 -9.35 -13.36 -7.59
C ASP A 120 -10.09 -12.38 -8.50
N ASN A 121 -11.22 -12.75 -9.09
CA ASN A 121 -12.06 -11.82 -9.86
C ASN A 121 -12.65 -10.74 -8.95
N GLU A 122 -13.22 -11.12 -7.80
CA GLU A 122 -13.82 -10.16 -6.85
C GLU A 122 -12.79 -9.19 -6.29
N LYS A 123 -11.53 -9.61 -6.13
CA LYS A 123 -10.42 -8.72 -5.78
C LYS A 123 -10.21 -7.62 -6.84
N GLU A 124 -10.26 -7.97 -8.13
CA GLU A 124 -10.09 -6.99 -9.20
C GLU A 124 -11.33 -6.07 -9.35
N HIS A 125 -12.55 -6.58 -9.11
CA HIS A 125 -13.76 -5.77 -9.03
C HIS A 125 -13.67 -4.75 -7.89
N ALA A 126 -13.35 -5.20 -6.67
CA ALA A 126 -13.15 -4.32 -5.52
C ALA A 126 -12.12 -3.21 -5.81
N LYS A 127 -10.99 -3.58 -6.44
CA LYS A 127 -9.94 -2.64 -6.83
C LYS A 127 -10.43 -1.59 -7.84
N MET A 128 -11.31 -1.96 -8.80
CA MET A 128 -11.90 -1.00 -9.73
C MET A 128 -12.70 0.07 -8.98
N TRP A 129 -13.60 -0.34 -8.09
CA TRP A 129 -14.44 0.57 -7.32
C TRP A 129 -13.60 1.44 -6.36
N PHE A 130 -12.59 0.86 -5.73
CA PHE A 130 -11.69 1.60 -4.85
C PHE A 130 -10.86 2.66 -5.59
N LYS A 131 -10.48 2.41 -6.84
CA LYS A 131 -9.83 3.41 -7.70
C LYS A 131 -10.77 4.56 -8.06
N GLU A 132 -12.04 4.27 -8.38
CA GLU A 132 -13.03 5.32 -8.65
C GLU A 132 -13.27 6.23 -7.44
N LEU A 133 -13.16 5.70 -6.23
CA LEU A 133 -13.22 6.44 -4.97
C LEU A 133 -11.91 7.20 -4.64
N ALA A 134 -10.93 7.22 -5.54
CA ALA A 134 -9.60 7.78 -5.31
C ALA A 134 -8.86 7.14 -4.10
N GLY A 135 -9.21 5.90 -3.75
CA GLY A 135 -8.68 5.19 -2.57
C GLY A 135 -7.26 4.63 -2.76
N ILE A 136 -6.67 4.69 -3.97
CA ILE A 136 -5.32 4.19 -4.25
C ILE A 136 -4.46 5.35 -4.71
N GLY A 137 -3.54 5.76 -3.87
CA GLY A 137 -2.53 6.76 -4.14
C GLY A 137 -1.14 6.18 -4.43
N ASP A 138 -0.12 6.99 -4.26
CA ASP A 138 1.27 6.52 -4.26
C ASP A 138 1.60 5.75 -2.96
N THR A 139 2.83 5.27 -2.82
CA THR A 139 3.22 4.46 -1.65
C THR A 139 3.13 5.26 -0.34
N LYS A 140 3.47 6.55 -0.37
CA LYS A 140 3.41 7.42 0.81
C LYS A 140 1.95 7.67 1.23
N GLU A 141 1.10 8.01 0.27
CA GLU A 141 -0.34 8.22 0.47
C GLU A 141 -1.02 6.94 1.00
N ASN A 142 -0.69 5.78 0.41
CA ASN A 142 -1.24 4.49 0.84
C ASN A 142 -0.78 4.10 2.24
N LEU A 143 0.48 4.38 2.62
CA LEU A 143 0.97 4.14 3.99
C LEU A 143 0.28 5.05 5.01
N ALA A 144 0.06 6.31 4.66
CA ALA A 144 -0.66 7.25 5.51
C ALA A 144 -2.12 6.80 5.71
N ALA A 145 -2.82 6.46 4.62
CA ALA A 145 -4.19 5.97 4.67
C ALA A 145 -4.32 4.66 5.47
N ALA A 146 -3.36 3.73 5.31
CA ALA A 146 -3.33 2.51 6.09
C ALA A 146 -3.13 2.80 7.59
N ALA A 147 -2.17 3.67 7.94
CA ALA A 147 -1.94 4.04 9.34
C ALA A 147 -3.17 4.69 10.00
N GLU A 148 -3.89 5.56 9.28
CA GLU A 148 -5.12 6.18 9.78
C GLU A 148 -6.28 5.17 9.90
N GLY A 149 -6.39 4.21 8.98
CA GLY A 149 -7.36 3.12 9.06
C GLY A 149 -7.14 2.27 10.31
N GLU A 150 -5.91 1.77 10.51
CA GLU A 150 -5.57 0.96 11.69
C GLU A 150 -5.75 1.77 12.99
N ASN A 151 -5.41 3.07 13.00
CA ASN A 151 -5.64 3.94 14.14
C ASN A 151 -7.11 3.97 14.54
N TYR A 152 -8.01 4.22 13.58
CA TYR A 152 -9.45 4.20 13.83
C TYR A 152 -9.93 2.83 14.34
N GLU A 153 -9.40 1.74 13.79
CA GLU A 153 -9.81 0.39 14.17
C GLU A 153 -9.51 0.09 15.64
N TRP A 154 -8.33 0.46 16.14
CA TRP A 154 -8.00 0.14 17.54
C TRP A 154 -8.46 1.20 18.55
N THR A 155 -8.55 2.50 18.18
CA THR A 155 -8.96 3.56 19.11
C THR A 155 -10.47 3.62 19.31
N ASP A 156 -11.23 3.39 18.24
CA ASP A 156 -12.67 3.62 18.22
C ASP A 156 -13.49 2.35 17.95
N MET A 157 -13.22 1.67 16.82
CA MET A 157 -14.08 0.59 16.34
C MET A 157 -14.05 -0.62 17.27
N TYR A 158 -12.88 -1.23 17.49
CA TYR A 158 -12.77 -2.44 18.31
C TYR A 158 -13.00 -2.16 19.80
N ASP A 159 -12.63 -1.00 20.31
CA ASP A 159 -12.94 -0.59 21.68
C ASP A 159 -14.46 -0.46 21.89
N GLY A 160 -15.16 0.19 20.93
CA GLY A 160 -16.62 0.30 20.94
C GLY A 160 -17.30 -1.07 20.85
N PHE A 161 -16.85 -1.93 19.94
CA PHE A 161 -17.41 -3.29 19.79
C PHE A 161 -17.19 -4.14 21.03
N ALA A 162 -16.02 -4.05 21.68
CA ALA A 162 -15.74 -4.78 22.90
C ALA A 162 -16.64 -4.34 24.06
N LYS A 163 -16.88 -3.02 24.20
CA LYS A 163 -17.80 -2.49 25.22
C LYS A 163 -19.24 -2.99 25.00
N THR A 164 -19.75 -2.90 23.79
CA THR A 164 -21.08 -3.41 23.42
C THR A 164 -21.20 -4.91 23.71
N ALA A 165 -20.21 -5.71 23.28
CA ALA A 165 -20.23 -7.15 23.53
C ALA A 165 -20.18 -7.49 25.03
N GLU A 166 -19.46 -6.71 25.84
CA GLU A 166 -19.43 -6.86 27.31
C GLU A 166 -20.82 -6.59 27.92
N GLU A 167 -21.46 -5.48 27.51
CA GLU A 167 -22.79 -5.07 27.98
C GLU A 167 -23.88 -6.09 27.60
N GLU A 168 -23.76 -6.73 26.43
CA GLU A 168 -24.66 -7.78 25.95
C GLU A 168 -24.36 -9.18 26.53
N GLY A 169 -23.32 -9.32 27.35
CA GLY A 169 -22.91 -10.58 27.99
C GLY A 169 -22.07 -11.51 27.13
N PHE A 170 -21.53 -11.05 26.00
CA PHE A 170 -20.65 -11.80 25.11
C PHE A 170 -19.16 -11.61 25.46
N HIS A 171 -18.80 -11.94 26.71
CA HIS A 171 -17.47 -11.66 27.28
C HIS A 171 -16.31 -12.26 26.47
N GLU A 172 -16.46 -13.47 25.92
CA GLU A 172 -15.42 -14.09 25.07
C GLU A 172 -15.22 -13.32 23.77
N LEU A 173 -16.29 -12.79 23.18
CA LEU A 173 -16.23 -11.98 21.96
C LEU A 173 -15.62 -10.61 22.26
N ALA A 174 -15.99 -10.00 23.40
CA ALA A 174 -15.37 -8.76 23.86
C ALA A 174 -13.86 -8.89 24.01
N ALA A 175 -13.39 -10.00 24.60
CA ALA A 175 -11.96 -10.29 24.71
C ALA A 175 -11.29 -10.45 23.34
N LYS A 176 -11.96 -11.06 22.35
CA LYS A 176 -11.44 -11.19 20.97
C LYS A 176 -11.34 -9.82 20.30
N PHE A 177 -12.34 -8.96 20.43
CA PHE A 177 -12.29 -7.59 19.88
C PHE A 177 -11.10 -6.80 20.44
N ARG A 178 -10.89 -6.85 21.78
CA ARG A 178 -9.73 -6.20 22.40
C ARG A 178 -8.39 -6.75 21.88
N ALA A 179 -8.29 -8.08 21.75
CA ALA A 179 -7.07 -8.72 21.26
C ALA A 179 -6.77 -8.34 19.80
N VAL A 180 -7.78 -8.21 18.94
CA VAL A 180 -7.59 -7.73 17.58
C VAL A 180 -7.20 -6.26 17.58
N GLY A 181 -7.86 -5.40 18.36
CA GLY A 181 -7.49 -4.00 18.49
C GLY A 181 -6.02 -3.77 18.87
N GLU A 182 -5.45 -4.58 19.75
CA GLU A 182 -4.02 -4.53 20.08
C GLU A 182 -3.13 -4.91 18.89
N ILE A 183 -3.59 -5.79 18.00
CA ILE A 183 -2.86 -6.14 16.77
C ILE A 183 -2.88 -4.96 15.79
N GLU A 184 -4.04 -4.31 15.62
CA GLU A 184 -4.19 -3.18 14.69
C GLU A 184 -3.36 -1.97 15.14
N LYS A 185 -3.21 -1.76 16.45
CA LYS A 185 -2.25 -0.78 16.98
C LYS A 185 -0.82 -1.04 16.54
N HIS A 186 -0.39 -2.30 16.53
CA HIS A 186 0.93 -2.65 16.01
C HIS A 186 1.06 -2.51 14.49
N HIS A 187 -0.03 -2.69 13.75
CA HIS A 187 -0.05 -2.40 12.31
C HIS A 187 0.14 -0.90 12.06
N GLU A 188 -0.58 -0.04 12.77
CA GLU A 188 -0.38 1.41 12.71
C GLU A 188 1.06 1.81 12.98
N GLU A 189 1.65 1.34 14.10
CA GLU A 189 3.03 1.64 14.47
C GLU A 189 4.01 1.29 13.35
N ARG A 190 3.82 0.14 12.68
CA ARG A 190 4.65 -0.29 11.55
C ARG A 190 4.49 0.62 10.33
N TYR A 191 3.26 0.98 9.96
CA TYR A 191 3.00 1.86 8.82
C TYR A 191 3.56 3.26 9.06
N ARG A 192 3.40 3.82 10.26
CA ARG A 192 4.00 5.12 10.62
C ARG A 192 5.53 5.08 10.62
N ALA A 193 6.14 3.99 11.08
CA ALA A 193 7.59 3.83 11.01
C ALA A 193 8.10 3.78 9.57
N LEU A 194 7.40 3.06 8.68
CA LEU A 194 7.74 3.01 7.25
C LEU A 194 7.53 4.38 6.56
N LEU A 195 6.45 5.08 6.90
CA LEU A 195 6.17 6.41 6.38
C LEU A 195 7.30 7.38 6.75
N LYS A 196 7.73 7.38 8.00
CA LYS A 196 8.86 8.19 8.46
C LYS A 196 10.16 7.90 7.69
N ASN A 197 10.40 6.63 7.33
CA ASN A 197 11.59 6.25 6.54
C ASN A 197 11.56 6.75 5.09
N ILE A 198 10.39 7.00 4.52
CA ILE A 198 10.23 7.55 3.17
C ILE A 198 10.43 9.08 3.19
N GLU A 199 10.15 9.73 4.32
CA GLU A 199 10.26 11.17 4.48
C GLU A 199 11.68 11.66 4.81
N THR A 200 12.58 10.76 5.17
CA THR A 200 14.02 11.02 5.40
C THR A 200 14.85 10.70 4.20
#